data_4db57badb3f68bc88a44d00515b66fb6
#
_entry.id   4db57badb3f68bc88a44d00515b66fb6
#
_cell.length_a   1.000
_cell.length_b   1.000
_cell.length_c   1.000
_cell.angle_alpha   90.00
_cell.angle_beta   90.00
_cell.angle_gamma   90.00
#
_symmetry.space_group_name_H-M   'P 1'
#
loop_
_entity.id
_entity.type
_entity.pdbx_description
1 polymer ?
#
loop_
_entity_poly.entity_id
_entity_poly.type
_entity_poly.pdbx_seq_one_letter_code
_entity_poly.pdbx_strand_id
1 'polypeptide(L)'
;MSNLLFPVLSVLSDGKFHSGEAMARHFNVSRVTIWHALAGAEKLGVEIFSVRGKGYRLTQPLILIEEDKVKNAIGEMANWFNVKVLDVVDSTNDYLKKEAVGGYPHASCVVTNIQTHGKGRRGRQWQSALGENLTFSFLWRFTKGAAALSGLSLVVGVALIRSLKKINIHPALLKWPNDVLIKEDGIFKKLAGILIELQGDMDGQSTAIIGVGINLNLSKKQIAKIDQPATSLIEWTNEIVNPNDFLAIIIRDLAEVLAVFEESGFSSLREEWISYDAFHDQVVNISSGDGSTIQGRSQGVNDAGSLEVLTEDGVK
;
A
#
# COMPACT_ATOMS: atom_id res chain seq x y z
N MET A 1 -15.86 14.59 -10.16
CA MET A 1 -16.28 14.62 -8.74
C MET A 1 -16.33 16.07 -8.28
N SER A 2 -17.18 16.43 -7.31
CA SER A 2 -17.21 17.78 -6.74
C SER A 2 -15.90 18.04 -5.99
N ASN A 3 -15.26 19.20 -6.19
CA ASN A 3 -14.05 19.62 -5.45
C ASN A 3 -14.28 19.70 -3.94
N LEU A 4 -15.53 19.62 -3.48
CA LEU A 4 -15.91 19.65 -2.06
C LEU A 4 -16.13 18.28 -1.43
N LEU A 5 -16.00 17.19 -2.18
CA LEU A 5 -16.27 15.85 -1.66
C LEU A 5 -15.36 15.52 -0.45
N PHE A 6 -14.05 15.57 -0.62
CA PHE A 6 -13.10 15.26 0.44
C PHE A 6 -13.10 16.29 1.58
N PRO A 7 -13.17 17.62 1.32
CA PRO A 7 -13.39 18.62 2.38
C PRO A 7 -14.62 18.34 3.24
N VAL A 8 -15.75 17.97 2.64
CA VAL A 8 -16.98 17.62 3.39
C VAL A 8 -16.78 16.33 4.21
N LEU A 9 -16.15 15.31 3.63
CA LEU A 9 -15.81 14.07 4.35
C LEU A 9 -14.85 14.32 5.50
N SER A 10 -13.89 15.23 5.36
CA SER A 10 -12.97 15.63 6.44
C SER A 10 -13.73 16.25 7.61
N VAL A 11 -14.75 17.10 7.36
CA VAL A 11 -15.61 17.62 8.44
C VAL A 11 -16.39 16.51 9.14
N LEU A 12 -16.92 15.54 8.38
CA LEU A 12 -17.73 14.45 8.94
C LEU A 12 -16.89 13.36 9.64
N SER A 13 -15.57 13.37 9.43
CA SER A 13 -14.66 12.37 10.00
C SER A 13 -14.53 12.45 11.54
N ASP A 14 -15.00 13.54 12.15
CA ASP A 14 -15.08 13.69 13.62
C ASP A 14 -16.19 12.83 14.26
N GLY A 15 -17.00 12.13 13.46
CA GLY A 15 -18.07 11.25 13.88
C GLY A 15 -19.31 11.96 14.48
N LYS A 16 -19.38 13.30 14.38
CA LYS A 16 -20.51 14.10 14.89
C LYS A 16 -21.51 14.43 13.78
N PHE A 17 -22.71 14.87 14.19
CA PHE A 17 -23.69 15.39 13.27
C PHE A 17 -23.37 16.83 12.86
N HIS A 18 -23.29 17.09 11.57
CA HIS A 18 -23.11 18.41 11.00
C HIS A 18 -24.31 18.78 10.12
N SER A 19 -24.90 19.96 10.38
CA SER A 19 -26.01 20.41 9.54
C SER A 19 -25.53 20.82 8.16
N GLY A 20 -26.30 20.51 7.12
CA GLY A 20 -25.99 20.92 5.76
C GLY A 20 -25.87 22.43 5.59
N GLU A 21 -26.56 23.22 6.43
CA GLU A 21 -26.46 24.67 6.46
C GLU A 21 -25.14 25.15 7.08
N ALA A 22 -24.71 24.52 8.20
CA ALA A 22 -23.42 24.84 8.83
C ALA A 22 -22.25 24.54 7.87
N MET A 23 -22.26 23.38 7.21
CA MET A 23 -21.26 23.04 6.20
C MET A 23 -21.30 23.99 5.02
N ALA A 24 -22.50 24.36 4.52
CA ALA A 24 -22.64 25.31 3.42
C ALA A 24 -22.04 26.69 3.76
N ARG A 25 -22.26 27.19 4.97
CA ARG A 25 -21.63 28.42 5.48
C ARG A 25 -20.10 28.26 5.62
N HIS A 26 -19.64 27.14 6.19
CA HIS A 26 -18.23 26.88 6.39
C HIS A 26 -17.44 26.91 5.06
N PHE A 27 -17.98 26.28 4.01
CA PHE A 27 -17.36 26.24 2.70
C PHE A 27 -17.76 27.40 1.76
N ASN A 28 -18.60 28.33 2.23
CA ASN A 28 -19.14 29.43 1.44
C ASN A 28 -19.81 28.98 0.13
N VAL A 29 -20.69 27.97 0.22
CA VAL A 29 -21.42 27.38 -0.90
C VAL A 29 -22.90 27.20 -0.59
N SER A 30 -23.68 26.76 -1.56
CA SER A 30 -25.11 26.46 -1.36
C SER A 30 -25.28 25.10 -0.64
N ARG A 31 -26.43 24.92 0.04
CA ARG A 31 -26.80 23.61 0.62
C ARG A 31 -26.92 22.52 -0.46
N VAL A 32 -27.33 22.90 -1.68
CA VAL A 32 -27.40 21.97 -2.82
C VAL A 32 -26.01 21.45 -3.19
N THR A 33 -24.99 22.31 -3.13
CA THR A 33 -23.60 21.90 -3.37
C THR A 33 -23.12 20.89 -2.34
N ILE A 34 -23.44 21.09 -1.05
CA ILE A 34 -23.14 20.10 0.02
C ILE A 34 -23.89 18.79 -0.26
N TRP A 35 -25.15 18.84 -0.62
CA TRP A 35 -25.92 17.63 -0.96
C TRP A 35 -25.29 16.86 -2.11
N HIS A 36 -24.84 17.53 -3.16
CA HIS A 36 -24.12 16.88 -4.27
C HIS A 36 -22.79 16.26 -3.83
N ALA A 37 -22.05 16.89 -2.92
CA ALA A 37 -20.84 16.32 -2.36
C ALA A 37 -21.13 15.02 -1.57
N LEU A 38 -22.17 15.04 -0.73
CA LEU A 38 -22.62 13.87 0.04
C LEU A 38 -23.08 12.72 -0.88
N ALA A 39 -23.87 13.04 -1.91
CA ALA A 39 -24.29 12.05 -2.92
C ALA A 39 -23.08 11.47 -3.70
N GLY A 40 -22.00 12.27 -3.86
CA GLY A 40 -20.73 11.80 -4.42
C GLY A 40 -20.02 10.80 -3.50
N ALA A 41 -20.06 11.01 -2.18
CA ALA A 41 -19.48 10.11 -1.19
C ALA A 41 -20.20 8.75 -1.17
N GLU A 42 -21.52 8.74 -1.24
CA GLU A 42 -22.30 7.50 -1.33
C GLU A 42 -21.93 6.65 -2.55
N LYS A 43 -21.64 7.29 -3.69
CA LYS A 43 -21.14 6.58 -4.89
C LYS A 43 -19.78 5.92 -4.69
N LEU A 44 -18.97 6.43 -3.76
CA LEU A 44 -17.70 5.84 -3.34
C LEU A 44 -17.86 4.77 -2.25
N GLY A 45 -19.09 4.46 -1.87
CA GLY A 45 -19.41 3.44 -0.86
C GLY A 45 -19.39 3.96 0.58
N VAL A 46 -19.27 5.27 0.78
CA VAL A 46 -19.34 5.88 2.12
C VAL A 46 -20.80 5.99 2.56
N GLU A 47 -21.14 5.32 3.63
CA GLU A 47 -22.48 5.39 4.20
C GLU A 47 -22.65 6.60 5.10
N ILE A 48 -23.72 7.38 4.87
CA ILE A 48 -23.98 8.63 5.57
C ILE A 48 -25.37 8.58 6.23
N PHE A 49 -25.40 8.76 7.56
CA PHE A 49 -26.66 9.03 8.24
C PHE A 49 -27.16 10.43 7.94
N SER A 50 -28.41 10.54 7.50
CA SER A 50 -29.12 11.81 7.35
C SER A 50 -30.31 11.84 8.29
N VAL A 51 -30.29 12.76 9.28
CA VAL A 51 -31.34 12.90 10.28
C VAL A 51 -31.91 14.31 10.23
N ARG A 52 -33.24 14.42 10.04
CA ARG A 52 -33.94 15.71 10.01
C ARG A 52 -33.70 16.48 11.30
N GLY A 53 -33.27 17.73 11.21
CA GLY A 53 -32.97 18.60 12.35
C GLY A 53 -31.59 18.40 12.96
N LYS A 54 -30.89 17.28 12.69
CA LYS A 54 -29.51 17.03 13.19
C LYS A 54 -28.46 17.20 12.10
N GLY A 55 -28.78 16.82 10.85
CA GLY A 55 -27.85 16.89 9.72
C GLY A 55 -27.29 15.52 9.33
N TYR A 56 -26.02 15.50 8.95
CA TYR A 56 -25.32 14.35 8.39
C TYR A 56 -24.19 13.88 9.29
N ARG A 57 -23.93 12.56 9.31
CA ARG A 57 -22.84 11.92 10.04
C ARG A 57 -22.41 10.66 9.30
N LEU A 58 -21.13 10.31 9.34
CA LEU A 58 -20.66 9.01 8.85
C LEU A 58 -21.20 7.87 9.73
N THR A 59 -21.52 6.74 9.11
CA THR A 59 -21.95 5.52 9.82
C THR A 59 -20.79 4.84 10.53
N GLN A 60 -19.59 4.97 9.94
CA GLN A 60 -18.35 4.40 10.47
C GLN A 60 -17.25 5.46 10.48
N PRO A 61 -16.26 5.34 11.38
CA PRO A 61 -15.09 6.20 11.37
C PRO A 61 -14.37 6.15 10.01
N LEU A 62 -14.00 7.33 9.52
CA LEU A 62 -13.20 7.47 8.30
C LEU A 62 -12.01 8.38 8.62
N ILE A 63 -10.81 7.87 8.45
CA ILE A 63 -9.60 8.66 8.57
C ILE A 63 -9.05 8.91 7.17
N LEU A 64 -9.10 10.16 6.73
CA LEU A 64 -8.51 10.57 5.46
C LEU A 64 -7.01 10.73 5.62
N ILE A 65 -6.31 10.43 4.53
CA ILE A 65 -4.87 10.70 4.41
C ILE A 65 -4.73 12.18 4.04
N GLU A 66 -3.94 12.90 4.84
CA GLU A 66 -3.71 14.33 4.69
C GLU A 66 -2.20 14.62 4.74
N GLU A 67 -1.71 15.40 3.79
CA GLU A 67 -0.26 15.64 3.59
C GLU A 67 0.44 16.17 4.85
N ASP A 68 -0.17 17.16 5.50
CA ASP A 68 0.36 17.75 6.73
C ASP A 68 0.40 16.73 7.89
N LYS A 69 -0.60 15.86 7.98
CA LYS A 69 -0.63 14.80 9.01
C LYS A 69 0.49 13.78 8.80
N VAL A 70 0.70 13.36 7.56
CA VAL A 70 1.81 12.44 7.21
C VAL A 70 3.16 13.10 7.51
N LYS A 71 3.38 14.35 7.07
CA LYS A 71 4.62 15.09 7.33
C LYS A 71 4.87 15.28 8.82
N ASN A 72 3.85 15.65 9.59
CA ASN A 72 3.96 15.78 11.04
C ASN A 72 4.31 14.45 11.71
N ALA A 73 3.74 13.33 11.26
CA ALA A 73 4.06 12.01 11.76
C ALA A 73 5.47 11.52 11.38
N ILE A 74 6.01 11.94 10.23
CA ILE A 74 7.41 11.70 9.87
C ILE A 74 8.35 12.46 10.81
N GLY A 75 7.96 13.67 11.26
CA GLY A 75 8.72 14.48 12.19
C GLY A 75 9.94 15.15 11.54
N GLU A 76 11.08 15.18 12.23
CA GLU A 76 12.30 15.90 11.81
C GLU A 76 12.81 15.48 10.42
N MET A 77 12.57 14.25 10.03
CA MET A 77 12.96 13.71 8.71
C MET A 77 12.02 14.15 7.58
N ALA A 78 10.94 14.88 7.84
CA ALA A 78 9.92 15.20 6.82
C ALA A 78 10.51 15.94 5.59
N ASN A 79 11.52 16.75 5.79
CA ASN A 79 12.18 17.50 4.70
C ASN A 79 13.03 16.61 3.76
N TRP A 80 13.30 15.37 4.13
CA TRP A 80 14.03 14.41 3.29
C TRP A 80 13.10 13.74 2.27
N PHE A 81 11.79 13.85 2.47
CA PHE A 81 10.79 13.19 1.66
C PHE A 81 9.87 14.20 0.97
N ASN A 82 9.61 13.99 -0.30
CA ASN A 82 8.57 14.71 -1.02
C ASN A 82 7.27 13.91 -0.93
N VAL A 83 6.43 14.24 0.05
CA VAL A 83 5.13 13.59 0.24
C VAL A 83 4.05 14.37 -0.49
N LYS A 84 3.24 13.69 -1.31
CA LYS A 84 2.07 14.23 -1.99
C LYS A 84 0.86 13.36 -1.77
N VAL A 85 -0.23 13.95 -1.30
CA VAL A 85 -1.51 13.28 -1.14
C VAL A 85 -2.44 13.66 -2.30
N LEU A 86 -3.05 12.66 -2.92
CA LEU A 86 -4.07 12.82 -3.95
C LEU A 86 -5.39 12.28 -3.42
N ASP A 87 -6.46 13.03 -3.58
CA ASP A 87 -7.79 12.55 -3.19
C ASP A 87 -8.19 11.31 -4.00
N VAL A 88 -8.06 11.40 -5.32
CA VAL A 88 -8.37 10.33 -6.27
C VAL A 88 -7.31 10.31 -7.36
N VAL A 89 -6.85 9.13 -7.70
CA VAL A 89 -5.99 8.89 -8.87
C VAL A 89 -6.34 7.53 -9.49
N ASP A 90 -6.01 7.34 -10.76
CA ASP A 90 -6.14 6.04 -11.41
C ASP A 90 -5.14 5.03 -10.82
N SER A 91 -3.87 5.37 -10.81
CA SER A 91 -2.78 4.57 -10.23
C SER A 91 -1.67 5.48 -9.71
N THR A 92 -1.27 5.30 -8.44
CA THR A 92 -0.13 6.02 -7.86
C THR A 92 1.18 5.69 -8.56
N ASN A 93 1.34 4.45 -9.05
CA ASN A 93 2.49 4.05 -9.87
C ASN A 93 2.52 4.81 -11.20
N ASP A 94 1.41 4.84 -11.94
CA ASP A 94 1.36 5.56 -13.22
C ASP A 94 1.58 7.04 -13.05
N TYR A 95 1.03 7.61 -11.97
CA TYR A 95 1.28 9.01 -11.63
C TYR A 95 2.79 9.26 -11.47
N LEU A 96 3.47 8.49 -10.59
CA LEU A 96 4.92 8.66 -10.36
C LEU A 96 5.76 8.33 -11.58
N LYS A 97 5.38 7.34 -12.38
CA LYS A 97 6.08 7.03 -13.65
C LYS A 97 6.09 8.24 -14.59
N LYS A 98 4.96 8.92 -14.71
CA LYS A 98 4.84 10.12 -15.54
C LYS A 98 5.67 11.28 -14.97
N GLU A 99 5.56 11.54 -13.67
CA GLU A 99 6.28 12.63 -12.99
C GLU A 99 7.80 12.38 -12.99
N ALA A 100 8.24 11.12 -12.86
CA ALA A 100 9.66 10.76 -12.85
C ALA A 100 10.40 11.20 -14.12
N VAL A 101 9.74 11.13 -15.30
CA VAL A 101 10.27 11.64 -16.57
C VAL A 101 10.54 13.15 -16.51
N GLY A 102 9.70 13.91 -15.79
CA GLY A 102 9.84 15.34 -15.57
C GLY A 102 10.84 15.74 -14.47
N GLY A 103 11.61 14.79 -13.93
CA GLY A 103 12.61 15.07 -12.88
C GLY A 103 12.01 15.16 -11.47
N TYR A 104 10.90 14.48 -11.20
CA TYR A 104 10.31 14.46 -9.85
C TYR A 104 11.34 14.06 -8.79
N PRO A 105 11.33 14.65 -7.57
CA PRO A 105 12.39 14.47 -6.60
C PRO A 105 12.65 13.01 -6.20
N HIS A 106 13.90 12.70 -5.83
CA HIS A 106 14.26 11.46 -5.13
C HIS A 106 13.52 11.35 -3.79
N ALA A 107 13.26 10.14 -3.31
CA ALA A 107 12.53 9.86 -2.08
C ALA A 107 11.14 10.51 -2.04
N SER A 108 10.42 10.46 -3.18
CA SER A 108 9.05 10.96 -3.30
C SER A 108 8.03 9.88 -2.98
N CYS A 109 7.06 10.20 -2.14
CA CYS A 109 5.90 9.36 -1.83
C CYS A 109 4.62 10.01 -2.35
N VAL A 110 3.91 9.32 -3.22
CA VAL A 110 2.56 9.69 -3.65
C VAL A 110 1.58 8.68 -3.08
N VAL A 111 0.65 9.17 -2.28
CA VAL A 111 -0.41 8.38 -1.65
C VAL A 111 -1.77 8.91 -2.07
N THR A 112 -2.78 8.05 -2.06
CA THR A 112 -4.13 8.46 -2.43
C THR A 112 -5.18 7.93 -1.45
N ASN A 113 -6.24 8.72 -1.26
CA ASN A 113 -7.41 8.28 -0.52
C ASN A 113 -8.21 7.22 -1.29
N ILE A 114 -8.20 7.26 -2.63
CA ILE A 114 -8.83 6.24 -3.47
C ILE A 114 -8.09 6.06 -4.80
N GLN A 115 -7.89 4.82 -5.19
CA GLN A 115 -7.29 4.44 -6.47
C GLN A 115 -8.36 3.76 -7.34
N THR A 116 -8.61 4.32 -8.55
CA THR A 116 -9.71 3.84 -9.41
C THR A 116 -9.30 2.71 -10.34
N HIS A 117 -8.02 2.60 -10.68
CA HIS A 117 -7.45 1.57 -11.55
C HIS A 117 -6.17 1.01 -10.96
N GLY A 118 -6.27 0.51 -9.71
CA GLY A 118 -5.13 -0.09 -9.00
C GLY A 118 -4.55 -1.26 -9.77
N LYS A 119 -3.23 -1.35 -9.82
CA LYS A 119 -2.50 -2.37 -10.57
C LYS A 119 -1.84 -3.39 -9.65
N GLY A 120 -1.82 -4.64 -10.10
CA GLY A 120 -1.02 -5.71 -9.58
C GLY A 120 -0.16 -6.34 -10.67
N ARG A 121 0.66 -7.31 -10.31
CA ARG A 121 1.49 -8.06 -11.26
C ARG A 121 0.65 -8.86 -12.25
N ARG A 122 1.19 -9.09 -13.44
CA ARG A 122 0.57 -9.91 -14.51
C ARG A 122 -0.85 -9.43 -14.89
N GLY A 123 -1.07 -8.12 -14.91
CA GLY A 123 -2.36 -7.53 -15.31
C GLY A 123 -3.49 -7.64 -14.28
N ARG A 124 -3.24 -8.15 -13.08
CA ARG A 124 -4.24 -8.18 -12.01
C ARG A 124 -4.56 -6.76 -11.55
N GLN A 125 -5.75 -6.61 -10.97
CA GLN A 125 -6.17 -5.35 -10.36
C GLN A 125 -5.97 -5.37 -8.85
N TRP A 126 -5.53 -4.24 -8.29
CA TRP A 126 -5.60 -3.97 -6.87
C TRP A 126 -6.93 -3.29 -6.56
N GLN A 127 -7.75 -3.94 -5.72
CA GLN A 127 -9.02 -3.37 -5.30
C GLN A 127 -8.77 -2.31 -4.24
N SER A 128 -9.34 -1.12 -4.45
CA SER A 128 -9.20 0.02 -3.52
C SER A 128 -10.56 0.64 -3.26
N ALA A 129 -10.82 0.96 -2.00
CA ALA A 129 -12.00 1.70 -1.56
C ALA A 129 -11.61 2.70 -0.47
N LEU A 130 -12.39 3.77 -0.36
CA LEU A 130 -12.11 4.86 0.55
C LEU A 130 -12.13 4.39 2.01
N GLY A 131 -11.03 4.64 2.73
CA GLY A 131 -10.86 4.22 4.13
C GLY A 131 -10.58 2.73 4.35
N GLU A 132 -10.58 1.91 3.29
CA GLU A 132 -10.36 0.47 3.41
C GLU A 132 -8.92 0.03 3.10
N ASN A 133 -8.17 0.87 2.39
CA ASN A 133 -6.82 0.55 1.95
C ASN A 133 -5.87 1.74 2.13
N LEU A 134 -4.61 1.45 2.38
CA LEU A 134 -3.50 2.37 2.21
C LEU A 134 -2.81 2.02 0.89
N THR A 135 -2.91 2.91 -0.12
CA THR A 135 -2.30 2.73 -1.42
C THR A 135 -1.39 3.89 -1.74
N PHE A 136 -0.13 3.59 -1.96
CA PHE A 136 0.88 4.60 -2.25
C PHE A 136 1.95 4.05 -3.19
N SER A 137 2.73 4.95 -3.77
CA SER A 137 3.94 4.62 -4.51
C SER A 137 5.10 5.46 -4.00
N PHE A 138 6.28 4.86 -3.90
CA PHE A 138 7.50 5.50 -3.45
C PHE A 138 8.52 5.48 -4.59
N LEU A 139 9.05 6.64 -4.97
CA LEU A 139 10.07 6.81 -5.98
C LEU A 139 11.44 6.82 -5.31
N TRP A 140 12.31 5.92 -5.74
CA TRP A 140 13.70 5.87 -5.30
C TRP A 140 14.64 5.80 -6.49
N ARG A 141 15.66 6.64 -6.49
CA ARG A 141 16.71 6.64 -7.52
C ARG A 141 17.93 5.91 -7.01
N PHE A 142 18.35 4.91 -7.74
CA PHE A 142 19.57 4.15 -7.51
C PHE A 142 20.68 4.65 -8.44
N THR A 143 21.90 4.62 -7.94
CA THR A 143 23.12 4.91 -8.73
C THR A 143 23.49 3.74 -9.64
N LYS A 144 22.93 2.54 -9.35
CA LYS A 144 23.16 1.29 -10.07
C LYS A 144 22.08 1.04 -11.13
N GLY A 145 22.44 0.27 -12.16
CA GLY A 145 21.52 -0.13 -13.23
C GLY A 145 20.47 -1.16 -12.79
N ALA A 146 19.45 -1.33 -13.60
CA ALA A 146 18.31 -2.20 -13.31
C ALA A 146 18.71 -3.66 -13.00
N ALA A 147 19.79 -4.15 -13.60
CA ALA A 147 20.30 -5.50 -13.33
C ALA A 147 20.72 -5.72 -11.86
N ALA A 148 21.21 -4.66 -11.19
CA ALA A 148 21.63 -4.72 -9.80
C ALA A 148 20.45 -4.63 -8.81
N LEU A 149 19.23 -4.38 -9.26
CA LEU A 149 18.04 -4.23 -8.44
C LEU A 149 17.25 -5.55 -8.27
N SER A 150 17.87 -6.68 -8.58
CA SER A 150 17.27 -7.99 -8.29
C SER A 150 17.02 -8.12 -6.77
N GLY A 151 15.87 -8.68 -6.38
CA GLY A 151 15.49 -8.78 -4.98
C GLY A 151 14.83 -7.53 -4.39
N LEU A 152 14.73 -6.40 -5.11
CA LEU A 152 14.16 -5.15 -4.58
C LEU A 152 12.75 -5.34 -3.99
N SER A 153 11.91 -6.16 -4.61
CA SER A 153 10.56 -6.45 -4.08
C SER A 153 10.61 -7.16 -2.72
N LEU A 154 11.63 -8.00 -2.50
CA LEU A 154 11.84 -8.70 -1.24
C LEU A 154 12.31 -7.75 -0.14
N VAL A 155 13.22 -6.83 -0.49
CA VAL A 155 13.67 -5.73 0.39
C VAL A 155 12.50 -4.89 0.88
N VAL A 156 11.59 -4.50 -0.03
CA VAL A 156 10.35 -3.78 0.34
C VAL A 156 9.48 -4.62 1.27
N GLY A 157 9.41 -5.93 1.05
CA GLY A 157 8.72 -6.87 1.94
C GLY A 157 9.28 -6.81 3.37
N VAL A 158 10.60 -6.80 3.54
CA VAL A 158 11.27 -6.65 4.85
C VAL A 158 10.89 -5.33 5.52
N ALA A 159 10.91 -4.21 4.77
CA ALA A 159 10.48 -2.92 5.30
C ALA A 159 9.03 -2.96 5.82
N LEU A 160 8.12 -3.57 5.08
CA LEU A 160 6.73 -3.71 5.50
C LEU A 160 6.59 -4.56 6.76
N ILE A 161 7.33 -5.66 6.89
CA ILE A 161 7.34 -6.47 8.13
C ILE A 161 7.85 -5.64 9.31
N ARG A 162 8.94 -4.88 9.16
CA ARG A 162 9.45 -4.00 10.21
C ARG A 162 8.41 -2.97 10.63
N SER A 163 7.72 -2.36 9.65
CA SER A 163 6.65 -1.38 9.91
C SER A 163 5.43 -2.00 10.61
N LEU A 164 5.02 -3.20 10.21
CA LEU A 164 3.93 -3.93 10.83
C LEU A 164 4.24 -4.29 12.29
N LYS A 165 5.47 -4.70 12.59
CA LYS A 165 5.90 -4.97 13.96
C LYS A 165 5.83 -3.73 14.87
N LYS A 166 6.14 -2.53 14.34
CA LYS A 166 6.05 -1.27 15.09
C LYS A 166 4.62 -0.90 15.50
N ILE A 167 3.62 -1.47 14.81
CA ILE A 167 2.20 -1.37 15.19
C ILE A 167 1.66 -2.68 15.79
N ASN A 168 2.55 -3.52 16.34
CA ASN A 168 2.24 -4.77 17.03
C ASN A 168 1.59 -5.87 16.16
N ILE A 169 1.77 -5.86 14.86
CA ILE A 169 1.35 -6.94 13.93
C ILE A 169 2.52 -7.91 13.74
N HIS A 170 2.61 -8.91 14.61
CA HIS A 170 3.71 -9.90 14.61
C HIS A 170 3.49 -11.11 13.71
N PRO A 171 2.26 -11.59 13.39
CA PRO A 171 2.05 -12.81 12.61
C PRO A 171 2.20 -12.60 11.09
N ALA A 172 2.68 -11.43 10.66
CA ALA A 172 2.89 -11.14 9.25
C ALA A 172 4.08 -11.92 8.67
N LEU A 173 3.89 -12.51 7.50
CA LEU A 173 4.82 -13.35 6.77
C LEU A 173 4.99 -12.84 5.34
N LEU A 174 6.10 -13.22 4.71
CA LEU A 174 6.39 -12.88 3.32
C LEU A 174 6.13 -14.08 2.39
N LYS A 175 5.53 -13.80 1.24
CA LYS A 175 5.40 -14.76 0.16
C LYS A 175 6.14 -14.25 -1.05
N TRP A 176 7.10 -15.01 -1.52
CA TRP A 176 7.77 -14.72 -2.78
C TRP A 176 6.76 -14.64 -3.94
N PRO A 177 6.90 -13.66 -4.83
CA PRO A 177 7.95 -12.65 -4.84
C PRO A 177 7.54 -11.28 -4.23
N ASN A 178 6.29 -11.07 -3.78
CA ASN A 178 5.81 -9.70 -3.59
C ASN A 178 4.58 -9.53 -2.68
N ASP A 179 4.21 -10.53 -1.90
CA ASP A 179 3.03 -10.48 -1.05
C ASP A 179 3.39 -10.53 0.44
N VAL A 180 2.65 -9.81 1.25
CA VAL A 180 2.61 -9.94 2.71
C VAL A 180 1.36 -10.67 3.10
N LEU A 181 1.52 -11.73 3.88
CA LEU A 181 0.44 -12.62 4.31
C LEU A 181 0.30 -12.64 5.83
N ILE A 182 -0.86 -13.03 6.30
CA ILE A 182 -1.07 -13.50 7.68
C ILE A 182 -1.69 -14.90 7.60
N LYS A 183 -1.24 -15.80 8.47
CA LYS A 183 -1.79 -17.15 8.58
C LYS A 183 -2.83 -17.19 9.70
N GLU A 184 -4.06 -17.57 9.36
CA GLU A 184 -5.16 -17.75 10.28
C GLU A 184 -5.85 -19.09 10.01
N ASP A 185 -6.04 -19.92 11.03
CA ASP A 185 -6.65 -21.23 10.95
C ASP A 185 -6.08 -22.14 9.83
N GLY A 186 -4.77 -22.06 9.63
CA GLY A 186 -4.07 -22.79 8.58
C GLY A 186 -4.15 -22.18 7.17
N ILE A 187 -4.91 -21.11 6.98
CA ILE A 187 -5.12 -20.43 5.70
C ILE A 187 -4.24 -19.20 5.63
N PHE A 188 -3.49 -19.04 4.54
CA PHE A 188 -2.75 -17.82 4.26
C PHE A 188 -3.66 -16.79 3.60
N LYS A 189 -3.82 -15.63 4.25
CA LYS A 189 -4.61 -14.50 3.78
C LYS A 189 -3.71 -13.32 3.42
N LYS A 190 -3.95 -12.70 2.28
CA LYS A 190 -3.14 -11.57 1.81
C LYS A 190 -3.52 -10.29 2.56
N LEU A 191 -2.52 -9.67 3.19
CA LEU A 191 -2.60 -8.37 3.84
C LEU A 191 -2.14 -7.23 2.93
N ALA A 192 -1.00 -7.44 2.21
CA ALA A 192 -0.43 -6.41 1.36
C ALA A 192 0.19 -7.00 0.09
N GLY A 193 0.36 -6.15 -0.93
CA GLY A 193 1.04 -6.48 -2.17
C GLY A 193 1.97 -5.36 -2.61
N ILE A 194 3.07 -5.76 -3.28
CA ILE A 194 4.12 -4.88 -3.76
C ILE A 194 4.19 -4.96 -5.28
N LEU A 195 4.33 -3.83 -5.96
CA LEU A 195 4.51 -3.74 -7.40
C LEU A 195 5.68 -2.82 -7.73
N ILE A 196 6.79 -3.40 -8.18
CA ILE A 196 7.97 -2.65 -8.61
C ILE A 196 7.90 -2.41 -10.12
N GLU A 197 8.10 -1.18 -10.53
CA GLU A 197 8.31 -0.77 -11.92
C GLU A 197 9.61 0.03 -12.01
N LEU A 198 10.47 -0.33 -12.97
CA LEU A 198 11.78 0.30 -13.15
C LEU A 198 11.78 1.17 -14.40
N GLN A 199 12.47 2.30 -14.32
CA GLN A 199 12.78 3.19 -15.43
C GLN A 199 14.28 3.52 -15.39
N GLY A 200 14.92 3.60 -16.54
CA GLY A 200 16.36 3.88 -16.68
C GLY A 200 17.06 2.84 -17.54
N ASP A 201 18.37 2.96 -17.63
CA ASP A 201 19.22 2.10 -18.45
C ASP A 201 19.65 0.84 -17.67
N MET A 202 20.04 -0.20 -18.39
CA MET A 202 20.49 -1.47 -17.78
C MET A 202 21.73 -1.28 -16.92
N ASP A 203 22.66 -0.42 -17.33
CA ASP A 203 23.96 -0.19 -16.67
C ASP A 203 24.11 1.22 -16.08
N GLY A 204 23.11 2.10 -16.28
CA GLY A 204 23.10 3.48 -15.79
C GLY A 204 22.32 3.64 -14.47
N GLN A 205 21.95 4.87 -14.15
CA GLN A 205 21.07 5.14 -13.01
C GLN A 205 19.68 4.60 -13.27
N SER A 206 19.09 4.00 -12.25
CA SER A 206 17.71 3.48 -12.30
C SER A 206 16.79 4.21 -11.34
N THR A 207 15.55 4.43 -11.78
CA THR A 207 14.46 4.91 -10.94
C THR A 207 13.50 3.76 -10.69
N ALA A 208 13.35 3.40 -9.43
CA ALA A 208 12.33 2.45 -9.00
C ALA A 208 11.07 3.17 -8.56
N ILE A 209 9.93 2.72 -9.06
CA ILE A 209 8.61 3.10 -8.60
C ILE A 209 8.02 1.91 -7.83
N ILE A 210 7.96 2.07 -6.53
CA ILE A 210 7.63 1.03 -5.57
C ILE A 210 6.18 1.23 -5.15
N GLY A 211 5.26 0.54 -5.82
CA GLY A 211 3.84 0.53 -5.45
C GLY A 211 3.57 -0.42 -4.30
N VAL A 212 2.83 0.04 -3.32
CA VAL A 212 2.39 -0.75 -2.16
C VAL A 212 0.90 -0.55 -1.94
N GLY A 213 0.18 -1.66 -1.79
CA GLY A 213 -1.20 -1.67 -1.34
C GLY A 213 -1.33 -2.49 -0.07
N ILE A 214 -1.94 -1.92 0.97
CA ILE A 214 -2.16 -2.57 2.27
C ILE A 214 -3.65 -2.51 2.59
N ASN A 215 -4.22 -3.62 3.01
CA ASN A 215 -5.60 -3.68 3.46
C ASN A 215 -5.69 -3.18 4.91
N LEU A 216 -6.41 -2.08 5.14
CA LEU A 216 -6.60 -1.49 6.48
C LEU A 216 -7.85 -2.03 7.16
N ASN A 217 -9.00 -1.93 6.47
CA ASN A 217 -10.31 -2.28 7.00
C ASN A 217 -11.24 -2.72 5.87
N LEU A 218 -11.07 -3.97 5.40
CA LEU A 218 -11.85 -4.49 4.29
C LEU A 218 -13.31 -4.75 4.68
N SER A 219 -14.24 -4.13 3.99
CA SER A 219 -15.65 -4.49 4.07
C SER A 219 -15.93 -5.85 3.43
N LYS A 220 -17.02 -6.51 3.84
CA LYS A 220 -17.50 -7.76 3.20
C LYS A 220 -17.69 -7.58 1.69
N LYS A 221 -18.11 -6.40 1.26
CA LYS A 221 -18.32 -6.06 -0.17
C LYS A 221 -16.98 -6.03 -0.94
N GLN A 222 -15.90 -5.59 -0.31
CA GLN A 222 -14.57 -5.59 -0.94
C GLN A 222 -13.95 -6.97 -0.93
N ILE A 223 -14.06 -7.71 0.18
CA ILE A 223 -13.60 -9.11 0.25
C ILE A 223 -14.22 -9.95 -0.87
N ALA A 224 -15.52 -9.77 -1.16
CA ALA A 224 -16.21 -10.50 -2.22
C ALA A 224 -15.70 -10.18 -3.65
N LYS A 225 -14.94 -9.11 -3.85
CA LYS A 225 -14.33 -8.75 -5.15
C LYS A 225 -12.90 -9.27 -5.31
N ILE A 226 -12.30 -9.77 -4.23
CA ILE A 226 -10.93 -10.25 -4.23
C ILE A 226 -10.96 -11.76 -4.52
N ASP A 227 -10.23 -12.19 -5.54
CA ASP A 227 -10.21 -13.57 -6.06
C ASP A 227 -9.32 -14.53 -5.26
N GLN A 228 -8.81 -14.10 -4.11
CA GLN A 228 -7.95 -14.88 -3.22
C GLN A 228 -8.25 -14.58 -1.75
N PRO A 229 -7.90 -15.47 -0.81
CA PRO A 229 -8.04 -15.18 0.62
C PRO A 229 -7.31 -13.89 0.99
N ALA A 230 -8.04 -12.97 1.62
CA ALA A 230 -7.54 -11.65 2.04
C ALA A 230 -7.90 -11.38 3.50
N THR A 231 -7.09 -10.57 4.15
CA THR A 231 -7.32 -10.03 5.50
C THR A 231 -6.96 -8.55 5.52
N SER A 232 -7.28 -7.87 6.60
CA SER A 232 -7.01 -6.46 6.82
C SER A 232 -6.51 -6.20 8.24
N LEU A 233 -5.83 -5.06 8.46
CA LEU A 233 -5.22 -4.75 9.76
C LEU A 233 -6.22 -4.73 10.91
N ILE A 234 -7.45 -4.26 10.67
CA ILE A 234 -8.49 -4.17 11.70
C ILE A 234 -8.83 -5.53 12.34
N GLU A 235 -8.58 -6.63 11.63
CA GLU A 235 -8.79 -7.98 12.15
C GLU A 235 -7.70 -8.40 13.16
N TRP A 236 -6.59 -7.67 13.22
CA TRP A 236 -5.39 -7.99 14.01
C TRP A 236 -5.01 -6.90 15.01
N THR A 237 -5.74 -5.79 15.02
CA THR A 237 -5.56 -4.68 15.95
C THR A 237 -6.82 -4.48 16.77
N ASN A 238 -6.67 -3.98 18.00
CA ASN A 238 -7.81 -3.60 18.84
C ASN A 238 -8.39 -2.22 18.47
N GLU A 239 -7.67 -1.47 17.64
CA GLU A 239 -8.00 -0.10 17.25
C GLU A 239 -7.82 0.10 15.76
N ILE A 240 -8.50 1.10 15.20
CA ILE A 240 -8.34 1.50 13.81
C ILE A 240 -6.94 2.11 13.63
N VAL A 241 -6.15 1.51 12.76
CA VAL A 241 -4.83 2.04 12.40
C VAL A 241 -5.00 3.38 11.67
N ASN A 242 -4.36 4.43 12.21
CA ASN A 242 -4.30 5.73 11.53
C ASN A 242 -3.39 5.62 10.29
N PRO A 243 -3.92 5.78 9.06
CA PRO A 243 -3.12 5.62 7.84
C PRO A 243 -2.02 6.66 7.70
N ASN A 244 -2.18 7.86 8.29
CA ASN A 244 -1.15 8.91 8.23
C ASN A 244 0.08 8.53 9.05
N ASP A 245 -0.12 8.06 10.28
CA ASP A 245 0.96 7.64 11.17
C ASP A 245 1.64 6.36 10.65
N PHE A 246 0.85 5.42 10.15
CA PHE A 246 1.38 4.17 9.63
C PHE A 246 2.18 4.39 8.34
N LEU A 247 1.71 5.26 7.43
CA LEU A 247 2.47 5.64 6.23
C LEU A 247 3.81 6.29 6.59
N ALA A 248 3.83 7.15 7.60
CA ALA A 248 5.05 7.78 8.08
C ALA A 248 6.08 6.75 8.59
N ILE A 249 5.63 5.71 9.31
CA ILE A 249 6.48 4.59 9.73
C ILE A 249 7.04 3.87 8.51
N ILE A 250 6.18 3.52 7.54
CA ILE A 250 6.59 2.81 6.32
C ILE A 250 7.61 3.61 5.49
N ILE A 251 7.39 4.91 5.32
CA ILE A 251 8.32 5.77 4.56
C ILE A 251 9.74 5.72 5.17
N ARG A 252 9.85 5.79 6.50
CA ARG A 252 11.15 5.71 7.21
C ARG A 252 11.80 4.34 7.04
N ASP A 253 11.03 3.27 7.23
CA ASP A 253 11.55 1.91 7.09
C ASP A 253 11.96 1.59 5.65
N LEU A 254 11.18 2.06 4.66
CA LEU A 254 11.56 1.95 3.25
C LEU A 254 12.89 2.66 2.97
N ALA A 255 13.03 3.91 3.40
CA ALA A 255 14.26 4.66 3.16
C ALA A 255 15.48 3.96 3.79
N GLU A 256 15.35 3.44 5.01
CA GLU A 256 16.41 2.69 5.70
C GLU A 256 16.83 1.45 4.93
N VAL A 257 15.88 0.57 4.56
CA VAL A 257 16.23 -0.69 3.88
C VAL A 257 16.69 -0.45 2.44
N LEU A 258 16.17 0.58 1.75
CA LEU A 258 16.60 0.93 0.39
C LEU A 258 18.04 1.47 0.37
N ALA A 259 18.44 2.23 1.39
CA ALA A 259 19.82 2.67 1.55
C ALA A 259 20.77 1.48 1.79
N VAL A 260 20.42 0.55 2.67
CA VAL A 260 21.17 -0.69 2.91
C VAL A 260 21.26 -1.53 1.63
N PHE A 261 20.16 -1.66 0.90
CA PHE A 261 20.12 -2.40 -0.36
C PHE A 261 20.99 -1.76 -1.45
N GLU A 262 21.01 -0.43 -1.54
CA GLU A 262 21.87 0.27 -2.51
C GLU A 262 23.36 0.02 -2.23
N GLU A 263 23.75 0.00 -0.98
CA GLU A 263 25.14 -0.24 -0.58
C GLU A 263 25.53 -1.72 -0.74
N SER A 264 24.76 -2.62 -0.14
CA SER A 264 25.16 -4.01 0.11
C SER A 264 24.36 -5.06 -0.70
N GLY A 265 23.34 -4.64 -1.47
CA GLY A 265 22.48 -5.56 -2.21
C GLY A 265 21.51 -6.35 -1.32
N PHE A 266 20.77 -7.27 -1.92
CA PHE A 266 19.78 -8.09 -1.21
C PHE A 266 20.40 -9.08 -0.22
N SER A 267 21.62 -9.54 -0.48
CA SER A 267 22.31 -10.53 0.37
C SER A 267 22.37 -10.12 1.85
N SER A 268 22.48 -8.81 2.13
CA SER A 268 22.50 -8.27 3.51
C SER A 268 21.16 -8.39 4.26
N LEU A 269 20.06 -8.52 3.53
CA LEU A 269 18.69 -8.64 4.07
C LEU A 269 18.09 -10.03 3.86
N ARG A 270 18.83 -10.95 3.21
CA ARG A 270 18.36 -12.27 2.82
C ARG A 270 17.92 -13.11 4.01
N GLU A 271 18.75 -13.21 5.05
CA GLU A 271 18.45 -14.02 6.25
C GLU A 271 17.22 -13.48 6.98
N GLU A 272 17.09 -12.14 7.06
CA GLU A 272 15.90 -11.53 7.64
C GLU A 272 14.66 -11.87 6.81
N TRP A 273 14.73 -11.80 5.47
CA TRP A 273 13.63 -12.18 4.61
C TRP A 273 13.23 -13.64 4.79
N ILE A 274 14.20 -14.57 4.83
CA ILE A 274 13.98 -16.01 5.03
C ILE A 274 13.29 -16.27 6.37
N SER A 275 13.63 -15.53 7.42
CA SER A 275 12.98 -15.67 8.73
C SER A 275 11.48 -15.39 8.73
N TYR A 276 10.98 -14.69 7.70
CA TYR A 276 9.56 -14.40 7.48
C TYR A 276 8.94 -15.17 6.33
N ASP A 277 9.68 -16.05 5.64
CA ASP A 277 9.15 -16.79 4.50
C ASP A 277 8.00 -17.72 4.93
N ALA A 278 6.79 -17.40 4.41
CA ALA A 278 5.59 -18.17 4.72
C ALA A 278 5.64 -19.62 4.23
N PHE A 279 6.51 -19.94 3.29
CA PHE A 279 6.60 -21.25 2.62
C PHE A 279 7.95 -21.92 2.75
N HIS A 280 8.82 -21.41 3.62
CA HIS A 280 10.12 -22.07 3.87
C HIS A 280 9.91 -23.53 4.28
N ASP A 281 10.64 -24.43 3.65
CA ASP A 281 10.56 -25.87 3.84
C ASP A 281 9.17 -26.52 3.56
N GLN A 282 8.27 -25.80 2.84
CA GLN A 282 6.96 -26.31 2.41
C GLN A 282 7.03 -26.81 0.97
N VAL A 283 6.16 -27.79 0.64
CA VAL A 283 5.94 -28.17 -0.76
C VAL A 283 5.17 -27.09 -1.49
N VAL A 284 5.74 -26.58 -2.56
CA VAL A 284 5.16 -25.49 -3.38
C VAL A 284 5.01 -25.90 -4.83
N ASN A 285 4.04 -25.28 -5.51
CA ASN A 285 3.87 -25.36 -6.95
C ASN A 285 4.15 -23.99 -7.56
N ILE A 286 5.18 -23.88 -8.37
CA ILE A 286 5.59 -22.63 -9.01
C ILE A 286 5.20 -22.68 -10.49
N SER A 287 4.29 -21.77 -10.88
CA SER A 287 3.88 -21.62 -12.29
C SER A 287 4.72 -20.56 -12.97
N SER A 288 5.40 -20.92 -14.02
CA SER A 288 6.18 -20.03 -14.88
C SER A 288 5.27 -19.29 -15.89
N GLY A 289 5.81 -18.25 -16.53
CA GLY A 289 5.05 -17.45 -17.51
C GLY A 289 4.72 -18.20 -18.80
N ASP A 290 5.44 -19.27 -19.10
CA ASP A 290 5.24 -20.18 -20.25
C ASP A 290 4.17 -21.27 -19.99
N GLY A 291 3.55 -21.27 -18.78
CA GLY A 291 2.58 -22.26 -18.37
C GLY A 291 3.16 -23.53 -17.75
N SER A 292 4.47 -23.67 -17.66
CA SER A 292 5.11 -24.79 -16.97
C SER A 292 4.92 -24.65 -15.45
N THR A 293 4.86 -25.79 -14.75
CA THR A 293 4.76 -25.83 -13.29
C THR A 293 5.86 -26.70 -12.72
N ILE A 294 6.58 -26.17 -11.74
CA ILE A 294 7.62 -26.89 -10.98
C ILE A 294 7.04 -27.17 -9.59
N GLN A 295 7.04 -28.43 -9.19
CA GLN A 295 6.71 -28.83 -7.82
C GLN A 295 8.00 -29.22 -7.08
N GLY A 296 8.11 -28.74 -5.85
CA GLY A 296 9.25 -29.09 -4.99
C GLY A 296 9.14 -28.43 -3.63
N ARG A 297 10.17 -28.60 -2.80
CA ARG A 297 10.27 -28.01 -1.47
C ARG A 297 10.99 -26.67 -1.54
N SER A 298 10.35 -25.61 -1.08
CA SER A 298 10.96 -24.27 -1.02
C SER A 298 12.16 -24.27 -0.07
N GLN A 299 13.28 -23.79 -0.55
CA GLN A 299 14.52 -23.60 0.22
C GLN A 299 14.76 -22.12 0.59
N GLY A 300 13.74 -21.26 0.36
CA GLY A 300 13.88 -19.83 0.52
C GLY A 300 14.39 -19.17 -0.76
N VAL A 301 15.23 -18.17 -0.64
CA VAL A 301 15.74 -17.36 -1.78
C VAL A 301 17.26 -17.30 -1.76
N ASN A 302 17.88 -17.21 -2.94
CA ASN A 302 19.33 -16.98 -3.07
C ASN A 302 19.71 -15.50 -2.92
N ASP A 303 20.99 -15.18 -3.00
CA ASP A 303 21.51 -13.81 -2.85
C ASP A 303 21.02 -12.83 -3.91
N ALA A 304 20.55 -13.32 -5.05
CA ALA A 304 19.90 -12.52 -6.08
C ALA A 304 18.39 -12.34 -5.87
N GLY A 305 17.82 -12.95 -4.81
CA GLY A 305 16.37 -12.91 -4.53
C GLY A 305 15.54 -13.84 -5.40
N SER A 306 16.14 -14.80 -6.10
CA SER A 306 15.42 -15.84 -6.81
C SER A 306 14.99 -16.94 -5.84
N LEU A 307 13.75 -17.42 -6.00
CA LEU A 307 13.26 -18.56 -5.21
C LEU A 307 14.01 -19.83 -5.57
N GLU A 308 14.46 -20.57 -4.57
CA GLU A 308 15.10 -21.88 -4.72
C GLU A 308 14.12 -22.97 -4.35
N VAL A 309 13.94 -23.96 -5.24
CA VAL A 309 13.04 -25.08 -5.04
C VAL A 309 13.80 -26.39 -5.22
N LEU A 310 13.85 -27.21 -4.16
CA LEU A 310 14.41 -28.55 -4.23
C LEU A 310 13.39 -29.51 -4.86
N THR A 311 13.71 -30.01 -6.05
CA THR A 311 12.95 -31.01 -6.79
C THR A 311 13.67 -32.36 -6.76
N GLU A 312 13.07 -33.41 -7.33
CA GLU A 312 13.74 -34.72 -7.50
C GLU A 312 15.01 -34.64 -8.33
N ASP A 313 15.08 -33.67 -9.28
CA ASP A 313 16.23 -33.44 -10.17
C ASP A 313 17.27 -32.48 -9.57
N GLY A 314 17.10 -32.02 -8.33
CA GLY A 314 17.97 -31.06 -7.65
C GLY A 314 17.33 -29.69 -7.42
N VAL A 315 18.15 -28.70 -7.03
CA VAL A 315 17.67 -27.32 -6.78
C VAL A 315 17.49 -26.60 -8.11
N LYS A 316 16.33 -25.98 -8.27
CA LYS A 316 15.96 -25.14 -9.43
C LYS A 316 15.59 -23.73 -8.96
#